data_d4829824f5df1435611ad3e7e1fa7e12
#
_entry.id   d4829824f5df1435611ad3e7e1fa7e12
#
_cell.length_a   1.000
_cell.length_b   1.000
_cell.length_c   1.000
_cell.angle_alpha   90.00
_cell.angle_beta   90.00
_cell.angle_gamma   90.00
#
_symmetry.space_group_name_H-M   'P 1'
#
loop_
_entity.id
_entity.type
_entity.pdbx_description
1 polymer ?
#
loop_
_entity_poly.entity_id
_entity_poly.type
_entity_poly.pdbx_seq_one_letter_code
_entity_poly.pdbx_strand_id
1 'polypeptide(L)'
;AEDGIRDLVWSRGLGDVYKRQAVMSAMAEQRDYFHQYLVHTGQHYDGFVSDIFFSELSLPEPDCNLNVRSGSQAVQTAHIMKRFESVVLKYRPDITLVYGDVNSTLAAALVCSKVQIPVAHVEAGLRSFDRKMPEEINRVLTDQISDILFVPSVDGKDNLLREGVERNKIKMVGNVMIDTLVHFLPKALTRWNVGTVYANGFHYEQDYALVTLHRPSNVDDRASLKEIMSAISNVSGYLPVVFPVHPRTMKRLERIRYDKSKGKDLHLMRSLGYLDFIALQANAKFVITDSGGIQEETTFLGVPCLTIRDNTERPITVDIGTNTLVGRNLTRLEKEVELILTDQGKRGQIPPLWDGKASQRIVQALRNQA
;
A
#
# COMPACT_ATOMS: atom_id res chain seq x y z
N ALA A 1 -18.41 -30.59 -18.18
CA ALA A 1 -18.81 -29.45 -17.38
C ALA A 1 -17.57 -28.63 -17.14
N GLU A 2 -17.46 -27.50 -17.83
CA GLU A 2 -16.41 -26.50 -17.66
C GLU A 2 -16.92 -25.50 -16.63
N ASP A 3 -16.88 -25.89 -15.35
CA ASP A 3 -17.12 -24.93 -14.27
C ASP A 3 -15.80 -24.23 -13.96
N GLY A 4 -15.64 -23.02 -14.48
CA GLY A 4 -14.52 -22.14 -14.13
C GLY A 4 -14.50 -21.80 -12.64
N ILE A 5 -13.33 -21.42 -12.12
CA ILE A 5 -13.15 -21.01 -10.72
C ILE A 5 -14.03 -19.78 -10.43
N ARG A 6 -14.82 -19.87 -9.37
CA ARG A 6 -15.62 -18.73 -8.85
C ARG A 6 -14.89 -18.09 -7.70
N ASP A 7 -14.28 -16.94 -7.96
CA ASP A 7 -13.45 -16.25 -6.97
C ASP A 7 -14.23 -15.18 -6.22
N LEU A 8 -14.02 -15.11 -4.90
CA LEU A 8 -14.37 -13.98 -4.07
C LEU A 8 -13.13 -13.15 -3.80
N VAL A 9 -13.07 -11.96 -4.37
CA VAL A 9 -11.93 -11.05 -4.21
C VAL A 9 -12.27 -10.03 -3.14
N TRP A 10 -11.34 -9.88 -2.19
CA TRP A 10 -11.55 -9.05 -1.00
C TRP A 10 -10.44 -8.03 -0.81
N SER A 11 -10.79 -6.79 -0.53
CA SER A 11 -9.81 -5.81 -0.10
C SER A 11 -10.39 -4.58 0.55
N ARG A 12 -9.61 -3.95 1.48
CA ARG A 12 -9.85 -2.61 1.91
C ARG A 12 -8.66 -1.88 2.53
N GLY A 13 -8.47 -0.66 2.12
CA GLY A 13 -7.40 0.29 2.38
C GLY A 13 -6.98 0.89 1.04
N LEU A 14 -6.48 2.13 0.98
CA LEU A 14 -6.06 2.71 -0.29
C LEU A 14 -5.01 1.86 -0.99
N GLY A 15 -4.03 1.33 -0.25
CA GLY A 15 -3.01 0.43 -0.79
C GLY A 15 -3.58 -0.91 -1.30
N ASP A 16 -4.61 -1.46 -0.64
CA ASP A 16 -5.19 -2.73 -1.06
C ASP A 16 -6.07 -2.60 -2.32
N VAL A 17 -6.66 -1.43 -2.58
CA VAL A 17 -7.40 -1.15 -3.82
C VAL A 17 -6.48 -1.30 -5.03
N TYR A 18 -5.26 -0.80 -4.95
CA TYR A 18 -4.26 -0.93 -6.02
C TYR A 18 -3.84 -2.38 -6.25
N LYS A 19 -3.53 -3.12 -5.18
CA LYS A 19 -3.13 -4.52 -5.23
C LYS A 19 -4.15 -5.40 -5.94
N ARG A 20 -5.41 -5.19 -5.60
CA ARG A 20 -6.54 -5.90 -6.19
C ARG A 20 -6.70 -5.63 -7.67
N GLN A 21 -6.58 -4.38 -8.09
CA GLN A 21 -6.79 -3.94 -9.47
C GLN A 21 -5.93 -4.75 -10.46
N ALA A 22 -4.65 -4.92 -10.19
CA ALA A 22 -3.74 -5.67 -11.06
C ALA A 22 -4.19 -7.14 -11.22
N VAL A 23 -4.53 -7.82 -10.12
CA VAL A 23 -4.95 -9.23 -10.16
C VAL A 23 -6.32 -9.38 -10.84
N MET A 24 -7.29 -8.50 -10.53
CA MET A 24 -8.62 -8.53 -11.15
C MET A 24 -8.54 -8.31 -12.66
N SER A 25 -7.70 -7.38 -13.13
CA SER A 25 -7.49 -7.15 -14.55
C SER A 25 -6.88 -8.35 -15.23
N ALA A 26 -5.87 -8.99 -14.64
CA ALA A 26 -5.25 -10.19 -15.18
C ALA A 26 -6.22 -11.39 -15.24
N MET A 27 -7.12 -11.53 -14.26
CA MET A 27 -8.20 -12.53 -14.29
C MET A 27 -9.25 -12.19 -15.36
N ALA A 28 -9.59 -10.91 -15.53
CA ALA A 28 -10.56 -10.48 -16.52
C ALA A 28 -10.13 -10.75 -17.98
N GLU A 29 -8.82 -10.86 -18.24
CA GLU A 29 -8.28 -11.31 -19.52
C GLU A 29 -8.56 -12.81 -19.78
N GLN A 30 -8.96 -13.58 -18.77
CA GLN A 30 -9.24 -15.02 -18.82
C GLN A 30 -10.66 -15.32 -18.30
N ARG A 31 -11.65 -14.58 -18.80
CA ARG A 31 -13.06 -14.66 -18.35
C ARG A 31 -13.71 -16.03 -18.55
N ASP A 32 -13.23 -16.78 -19.50
CA ASP A 32 -13.73 -18.16 -19.75
C ASP A 32 -13.33 -19.13 -18.63
N TYR A 33 -12.35 -18.73 -17.81
CA TYR A 33 -11.84 -19.55 -16.72
C TYR A 33 -12.17 -19.00 -15.33
N PHE A 34 -12.17 -17.66 -15.15
CA PHE A 34 -12.39 -17.00 -13.87
C PHE A 34 -13.72 -16.23 -13.83
N HIS A 35 -14.58 -16.59 -12.89
CA HIS A 35 -15.74 -15.80 -12.51
C HIS A 35 -15.46 -15.05 -11.23
N GLN A 36 -15.32 -13.72 -11.31
CA GLN A 36 -15.00 -12.88 -10.18
C GLN A 36 -16.27 -12.39 -9.49
N TYR A 37 -16.32 -12.51 -8.16
CA TYR A 37 -17.36 -11.92 -7.31
C TYR A 37 -16.73 -10.99 -6.29
N LEU A 38 -16.90 -9.69 -6.46
CA LEU A 38 -16.24 -8.66 -5.66
C LEU A 38 -17.08 -8.27 -4.46
N VAL A 39 -16.55 -8.54 -3.25
CA VAL A 39 -17.17 -8.12 -1.99
C VAL A 39 -16.41 -6.94 -1.39
N HIS A 40 -17.13 -5.85 -1.12
CA HIS A 40 -16.61 -4.67 -0.44
C HIS A 40 -17.10 -4.61 1.00
N THR A 41 -16.19 -4.53 2.00
CA THR A 41 -16.59 -4.57 3.42
C THR A 41 -17.27 -3.33 3.94
N GLY A 42 -17.02 -2.19 3.35
CA GLY A 42 -17.53 -0.92 3.87
C GLY A 42 -16.77 -0.37 5.10
N GLN A 43 -15.49 -0.76 5.34
CA GLN A 43 -14.71 -0.41 6.54
C GLN A 43 -14.27 1.07 6.65
N HIS A 44 -13.98 1.80 5.59
CA HIS A 44 -13.67 3.24 5.57
C HIS A 44 -14.63 3.98 4.66
N TYR A 45 -15.20 5.05 5.14
CA TYR A 45 -16.18 5.88 4.44
C TYR A 45 -15.64 7.31 4.38
N ASP A 46 -14.59 7.53 3.59
CA ASP A 46 -14.26 8.86 3.09
C ASP A 46 -14.63 8.88 1.60
N GLY A 47 -15.90 9.22 1.33
CA GLY A 47 -16.49 9.15 -0.01
C GLY A 47 -15.70 9.95 -1.04
N PHE A 48 -15.12 11.09 -0.68
CA PHE A 48 -14.40 11.95 -1.61
C PHE A 48 -13.09 11.35 -2.12
N VAL A 49 -12.35 10.61 -1.27
CA VAL A 49 -11.10 9.96 -1.66
C VAL A 49 -11.40 8.66 -2.41
N SER A 50 -12.42 7.92 -1.98
CA SER A 50 -12.87 6.68 -2.59
C SER A 50 -13.28 6.85 -4.05
N ASP A 51 -14.12 7.84 -4.35
CA ASP A 51 -14.72 8.04 -5.69
C ASP A 51 -13.68 8.40 -6.75
N ILE A 52 -12.68 9.24 -6.40
CA ILE A 52 -11.56 9.58 -7.30
C ILE A 52 -10.75 8.34 -7.64
N PHE A 53 -10.45 7.50 -6.64
CA PHE A 53 -9.66 6.30 -6.88
C PHE A 53 -10.40 5.25 -7.71
N PHE A 54 -11.70 5.02 -7.47
CA PHE A 54 -12.47 4.09 -8.29
C PHE A 54 -12.54 4.52 -9.76
N SER A 55 -12.72 5.82 -10.00
CA SER A 55 -12.76 6.36 -11.37
C SER A 55 -11.40 6.34 -12.07
N GLU A 56 -10.31 6.69 -11.36
CA GLU A 56 -8.95 6.70 -11.95
C GLU A 56 -8.42 5.31 -12.28
N LEU A 57 -8.73 4.31 -11.44
CA LEU A 57 -8.25 2.94 -11.56
C LEU A 57 -9.16 2.04 -12.42
N SER A 58 -10.30 2.57 -12.92
CA SER A 58 -11.27 1.81 -13.71
C SER A 58 -11.69 0.49 -13.03
N LEU A 59 -11.88 0.52 -11.72
CA LEU A 59 -12.31 -0.65 -10.96
C LEU A 59 -13.79 -0.93 -11.21
N PRO A 60 -14.19 -2.20 -11.31
CA PRO A 60 -15.61 -2.56 -11.38
C PRO A 60 -16.32 -2.22 -10.07
N GLU A 61 -17.61 -1.92 -10.17
CA GLU A 61 -18.47 -1.82 -8.99
C GLU A 61 -18.47 -3.15 -8.23
N PRO A 62 -18.49 -3.13 -6.89
CA PRO A 62 -18.55 -4.35 -6.12
C PRO A 62 -19.91 -5.03 -6.25
N ASP A 63 -19.93 -6.34 -6.46
CA ASP A 63 -21.13 -7.16 -6.53
C ASP A 63 -21.89 -7.18 -5.19
N CYS A 64 -21.16 -7.00 -4.07
CA CYS A 64 -21.73 -6.93 -2.74
C CYS A 64 -20.99 -5.94 -1.87
N ASN A 65 -21.74 -5.09 -1.13
CA ASN A 65 -21.19 -4.20 -0.11
C ASN A 65 -21.73 -4.59 1.27
N LEU A 66 -20.85 -4.96 2.17
CA LEU A 66 -21.21 -5.37 3.54
C LEU A 66 -21.55 -4.16 4.45
N ASN A 67 -21.22 -2.94 4.05
CA ASN A 67 -21.53 -1.71 4.79
C ASN A 67 -21.07 -1.76 6.28
N VAL A 68 -19.92 -2.37 6.56
CA VAL A 68 -19.34 -2.39 7.90
C VAL A 68 -18.66 -1.05 8.14
N ARG A 69 -19.25 -0.24 9.02
CA ARG A 69 -18.73 1.10 9.35
C ARG A 69 -17.53 1.02 10.30
N SER A 70 -16.97 2.20 10.65
CA SER A 70 -15.90 2.32 11.63
C SER A 70 -16.30 1.80 12.99
N GLY A 71 -15.35 1.22 13.73
CA GLY A 71 -15.52 0.68 15.08
C GLY A 71 -14.17 0.34 15.69
N SER A 72 -14.18 -0.24 16.91
CA SER A 72 -12.98 -0.85 17.47
C SER A 72 -12.53 -2.03 16.59
N GLN A 73 -11.26 -2.41 16.67
CA GLN A 73 -10.69 -3.54 15.92
C GLN A 73 -11.55 -4.80 16.03
N ALA A 74 -11.93 -5.16 17.26
CA ALA A 74 -12.75 -6.35 17.54
C ALA A 74 -14.16 -6.25 16.95
N VAL A 75 -14.86 -5.12 17.18
CA VAL A 75 -16.23 -4.91 16.67
C VAL A 75 -16.27 -4.92 15.15
N GLN A 76 -15.30 -4.27 14.52
CA GLN A 76 -15.19 -4.22 13.05
C GLN A 76 -14.96 -5.61 12.48
N THR A 77 -13.98 -6.36 12.99
CA THR A 77 -13.68 -7.74 12.58
C THR A 77 -14.91 -8.65 12.74
N ALA A 78 -15.59 -8.58 13.88
CA ALA A 78 -16.79 -9.37 14.13
C ALA A 78 -17.95 -9.07 13.17
N HIS A 79 -18.19 -7.78 12.87
CA HIS A 79 -19.23 -7.39 11.92
C HIS A 79 -18.91 -7.84 10.49
N ILE A 80 -17.64 -7.77 10.10
CA ILE A 80 -17.20 -8.29 8.80
C ILE A 80 -17.45 -9.79 8.74
N MET A 81 -16.96 -10.55 9.72
CA MET A 81 -17.15 -12.00 9.76
C MET A 81 -18.62 -12.39 9.61
N LYS A 82 -19.50 -11.81 10.47
CA LYS A 82 -20.93 -12.12 10.47
C LYS A 82 -21.62 -11.86 9.12
N ARG A 83 -21.30 -10.73 8.45
CA ARG A 83 -21.94 -10.38 7.17
C ARG A 83 -21.35 -11.15 6.01
N PHE A 84 -20.05 -11.39 6.05
CA PHE A 84 -19.36 -12.12 5.00
C PHE A 84 -19.72 -13.61 4.98
N GLU A 85 -19.91 -14.24 6.13
CA GLU A 85 -20.34 -15.63 6.21
C GLU A 85 -21.62 -15.88 5.38
N SER A 86 -22.59 -14.98 5.48
CA SER A 86 -23.83 -15.10 4.69
C SER A 86 -23.58 -15.04 3.18
N VAL A 87 -22.59 -14.25 2.73
CA VAL A 87 -22.20 -14.17 1.33
C VAL A 87 -21.54 -15.46 0.89
N VAL A 88 -20.55 -15.93 1.63
CA VAL A 88 -19.78 -17.14 1.32
C VAL A 88 -20.68 -18.38 1.28
N LEU A 89 -21.58 -18.54 2.23
CA LEU A 89 -22.52 -19.66 2.28
C LEU A 89 -23.51 -19.65 1.11
N LYS A 90 -23.87 -18.45 0.61
CA LYS A 90 -24.76 -18.30 -0.54
C LYS A 90 -24.06 -18.64 -1.86
N TYR A 91 -22.86 -18.11 -2.07
CA TYR A 91 -22.16 -18.19 -3.37
C TYR A 91 -21.26 -19.42 -3.49
N ARG A 92 -20.73 -19.93 -2.37
CA ARG A 92 -19.85 -21.10 -2.34
C ARG A 92 -18.72 -21.01 -3.36
N PRO A 93 -17.83 -20.01 -3.27
CA PRO A 93 -16.74 -19.88 -4.24
C PRO A 93 -15.74 -21.04 -4.12
N ASP A 94 -15.05 -21.36 -5.21
CA ASP A 94 -14.00 -22.37 -5.22
C ASP A 94 -12.77 -21.92 -4.43
N ILE A 95 -12.51 -20.59 -4.43
CA ILE A 95 -11.41 -19.98 -3.68
C ILE A 95 -11.74 -18.54 -3.30
N THR A 96 -11.21 -18.08 -2.18
CA THR A 96 -11.30 -16.69 -1.75
C THR A 96 -9.91 -16.05 -1.74
N LEU A 97 -9.76 -14.94 -2.48
CA LEU A 97 -8.54 -14.12 -2.45
C LEU A 97 -8.66 -13.01 -1.43
N VAL A 98 -7.69 -12.93 -0.52
CA VAL A 98 -7.56 -11.85 0.45
C VAL A 98 -6.25 -11.11 0.24
N TYR A 99 -6.24 -9.78 0.51
CA TYR A 99 -5.11 -8.90 0.19
C TYR A 99 -4.63 -8.16 1.44
N GLY A 100 -3.31 -8.08 1.60
CA GLY A 100 -2.69 -7.26 2.64
C GLY A 100 -3.03 -7.71 4.07
N ASP A 101 -3.22 -6.76 5.00
CA ASP A 101 -3.18 -7.01 6.43
C ASP A 101 -4.27 -6.29 7.26
N VAL A 102 -5.33 -5.84 6.63
CA VAL A 102 -6.42 -5.16 7.32
C VAL A 102 -7.39 -6.14 7.99
N ASN A 103 -8.28 -5.64 8.85
CA ASN A 103 -9.28 -6.48 9.53
C ASN A 103 -10.15 -7.29 8.56
N SER A 104 -10.41 -6.75 7.39
CA SER A 104 -11.17 -7.43 6.35
C SER A 104 -10.46 -8.70 5.85
N THR A 105 -9.15 -8.64 5.71
CA THR A 105 -8.30 -9.74 5.27
C THR A 105 -8.41 -10.91 6.23
N LEU A 106 -8.14 -10.65 7.52
CA LEU A 106 -8.23 -11.66 8.57
C LEU A 106 -9.66 -12.21 8.74
N ALA A 107 -10.67 -11.32 8.76
CA ALA A 107 -12.06 -11.72 8.95
C ALA A 107 -12.56 -12.67 7.84
N ALA A 108 -12.22 -12.36 6.59
CA ALA A 108 -12.57 -13.21 5.46
C ALA A 108 -11.85 -14.55 5.50
N ALA A 109 -10.55 -14.55 5.75
CA ALA A 109 -9.76 -15.77 5.87
C ALA A 109 -10.30 -16.69 6.98
N LEU A 110 -10.64 -16.13 8.16
CA LEU A 110 -11.22 -16.89 9.28
C LEU A 110 -12.57 -17.51 8.89
N VAL A 111 -13.46 -16.77 8.24
CA VAL A 111 -14.76 -17.31 7.82
C VAL A 111 -14.55 -18.44 6.82
N CYS A 112 -13.79 -18.21 5.75
CA CYS A 112 -13.56 -19.20 4.71
C CYS A 112 -12.91 -20.48 5.25
N SER A 113 -11.88 -20.35 6.08
CA SER A 113 -11.22 -21.50 6.73
C SER A 113 -12.21 -22.35 7.55
N LYS A 114 -13.17 -21.72 8.26
CA LYS A 114 -14.17 -22.45 9.08
C LYS A 114 -15.26 -23.12 8.23
N VAL A 115 -15.59 -22.59 7.08
CA VAL A 115 -16.59 -23.17 6.17
C VAL A 115 -15.99 -24.02 5.06
N GLN A 116 -14.67 -24.30 5.16
CA GLN A 116 -13.92 -25.18 4.27
C GLN A 116 -13.86 -24.65 2.82
N ILE A 117 -13.70 -23.35 2.65
CA ILE A 117 -13.40 -22.70 1.38
C ILE A 117 -11.94 -22.31 1.37
N PRO A 118 -11.16 -22.72 0.34
CA PRO A 118 -9.75 -22.38 0.21
C PRO A 118 -9.49 -20.88 0.24
N VAL A 119 -8.40 -20.47 0.90
CA VAL A 119 -7.98 -19.07 1.02
C VAL A 119 -6.63 -18.88 0.34
N ALA A 120 -6.55 -17.90 -0.56
CA ALA A 120 -5.29 -17.43 -1.12
C ALA A 120 -4.98 -16.02 -0.60
N HIS A 121 -3.83 -15.85 0.04
CA HIS A 121 -3.39 -14.57 0.60
C HIS A 121 -2.37 -13.91 -0.34
N VAL A 122 -2.72 -12.76 -0.87
CA VAL A 122 -1.83 -11.91 -1.70
C VAL A 122 -1.11 -10.91 -0.80
N GLU A 123 0.21 -10.81 -0.95
CA GLU A 123 1.14 -10.05 -0.08
C GLU A 123 1.41 -10.78 1.25
N ALA A 124 1.53 -12.09 1.20
CA ALA A 124 1.81 -12.94 2.35
C ALA A 124 3.27 -12.85 2.81
N GLY A 125 3.53 -13.17 4.07
CA GLY A 125 4.87 -13.34 4.63
C GLY A 125 5.56 -12.06 5.08
N LEU A 126 5.00 -10.88 4.86
CA LEU A 126 5.58 -9.63 5.37
C LEU A 126 5.52 -9.57 6.90
N ARG A 127 6.60 -9.11 7.55
CA ARG A 127 6.68 -8.99 9.02
C ARG A 127 7.39 -7.71 9.43
N SER A 128 6.75 -6.96 10.33
CA SER A 128 7.38 -5.86 11.05
C SER A 128 7.96 -6.31 12.40
N PHE A 129 7.54 -7.50 12.88
CA PHE A 129 7.83 -8.04 14.22
C PHE A 129 7.36 -7.15 15.37
N ASP A 130 6.54 -6.14 15.09
CA ASP A 130 5.93 -5.27 16.09
C ASP A 130 4.49 -5.71 16.38
N ARG A 131 4.32 -6.57 17.37
CA ARG A 131 3.00 -7.09 17.79
C ARG A 131 2.07 -6.03 18.41
N LYS A 132 2.51 -4.80 18.60
CA LYS A 132 1.64 -3.68 18.97
C LYS A 132 0.82 -3.17 17.78
N MET A 133 1.22 -3.50 16.57
CA MET A 133 0.50 -3.17 15.34
C MET A 133 -0.62 -4.19 15.10
N PRO A 134 -1.89 -3.76 15.00
CA PRO A 134 -3.00 -4.65 14.64
C PRO A 134 -2.77 -5.37 13.30
N GLU A 135 -2.14 -4.70 12.34
CA GLU A 135 -1.82 -5.24 11.04
C GLU A 135 -0.83 -6.41 11.12
N GLU A 136 0.13 -6.38 12.06
CA GLU A 136 1.05 -7.50 12.28
C GLU A 136 0.32 -8.74 12.77
N ILE A 137 -0.62 -8.56 13.69
CA ILE A 137 -1.48 -9.67 14.18
C ILE A 137 -2.30 -10.23 13.02
N ASN A 138 -2.91 -9.36 12.21
CA ASN A 138 -3.74 -9.78 11.09
C ASN A 138 -2.95 -10.61 10.08
N ARG A 139 -1.73 -10.17 9.68
CA ARG A 139 -0.95 -10.88 8.65
C ARG A 139 -0.45 -12.23 9.14
N VAL A 140 0.03 -12.31 10.38
CA VAL A 140 0.47 -13.59 10.98
C VAL A 140 -0.68 -14.59 11.00
N LEU A 141 -1.85 -14.19 11.48
CA LEU A 141 -3.01 -15.08 11.56
C LEU A 141 -3.54 -15.47 10.17
N THR A 142 -3.61 -14.52 9.24
CA THR A 142 -4.05 -14.79 7.87
C THR A 142 -3.13 -15.78 7.16
N ASP A 143 -1.81 -15.60 7.28
CA ASP A 143 -0.83 -16.48 6.69
C ASP A 143 -0.95 -17.93 7.21
N GLN A 144 -1.18 -18.10 8.52
CA GLN A 144 -1.28 -19.42 9.14
C GLN A 144 -2.51 -20.22 8.72
N ILE A 145 -3.60 -19.53 8.35
CA ILE A 145 -4.88 -20.20 7.99
C ILE A 145 -5.13 -20.22 6.48
N SER A 146 -4.23 -19.67 5.68
CA SER A 146 -4.34 -19.66 4.22
C SER A 146 -3.79 -20.94 3.60
N ASP A 147 -4.39 -21.35 2.47
CA ASP A 147 -4.00 -22.52 1.70
C ASP A 147 -2.92 -22.20 0.67
N ILE A 148 -2.95 -20.98 0.12
CA ILE A 148 -1.98 -20.46 -0.84
C ILE A 148 -1.46 -19.11 -0.36
N LEU A 149 -0.15 -18.94 -0.42
CA LEU A 149 0.54 -17.74 0.05
C LEU A 149 1.34 -17.13 -1.09
N PHE A 150 0.82 -16.04 -1.67
CA PHE A 150 1.49 -15.30 -2.74
C PHE A 150 2.42 -14.25 -2.13
N VAL A 151 3.71 -14.48 -2.26
CA VAL A 151 4.76 -13.76 -1.54
C VAL A 151 5.45 -12.75 -2.45
N PRO A 152 5.60 -11.49 -2.01
CA PRO A 152 6.18 -10.43 -2.84
C PRO A 152 7.72 -10.46 -2.90
N SER A 153 8.39 -11.09 -1.92
CA SER A 153 9.84 -10.96 -1.74
C SER A 153 10.44 -12.16 -0.99
N VAL A 154 11.77 -12.29 -1.06
CA VAL A 154 12.49 -13.41 -0.45
C VAL A 154 12.38 -13.42 1.08
N ASP A 155 12.47 -12.25 1.70
CA ASP A 155 12.30 -12.10 3.16
C ASP A 155 10.91 -12.57 3.64
N GLY A 156 9.85 -12.29 2.88
CA GLY A 156 8.52 -12.82 3.16
C GLY A 156 8.45 -14.34 3.09
N LYS A 157 9.06 -14.96 2.09
CA LYS A 157 9.18 -16.41 2.01
C LYS A 157 9.95 -17.00 3.22
N ASP A 158 11.05 -16.38 3.59
CA ASP A 158 11.89 -16.84 4.69
C ASP A 158 11.18 -16.70 6.05
N ASN A 159 10.35 -15.69 6.23
CA ASN A 159 9.49 -15.54 7.40
C ASN A 159 8.50 -16.71 7.52
N LEU A 160 7.76 -17.01 6.45
CA LEU A 160 6.79 -18.11 6.43
C LEU A 160 7.45 -19.47 6.72
N LEU A 161 8.61 -19.75 6.12
CA LEU A 161 9.33 -20.98 6.38
C LEU A 161 9.80 -21.09 7.84
N ARG A 162 10.28 -19.98 8.45
CA ARG A 162 10.63 -19.93 9.87
C ARG A 162 9.44 -20.14 10.80
N GLU A 163 8.25 -19.75 10.37
CA GLU A 163 7.00 -19.93 11.10
C GLU A 163 6.36 -21.31 10.88
N GLY A 164 7.04 -22.21 10.15
CA GLY A 164 6.60 -23.59 9.95
C GLY A 164 5.57 -23.78 8.84
N VAL A 165 5.36 -22.78 7.98
CA VAL A 165 4.47 -22.92 6.82
C VAL A 165 5.07 -23.88 5.81
N GLU A 166 4.25 -24.78 5.27
CA GLU A 166 4.66 -25.76 4.28
C GLU A 166 5.09 -25.07 2.98
N ARG A 167 6.25 -25.50 2.44
CA ARG A 167 6.86 -24.91 1.24
C ARG A 167 5.95 -24.94 0.01
N ASN A 168 5.10 -25.96 -0.14
CA ASN A 168 4.17 -26.13 -1.26
C ASN A 168 3.09 -25.04 -1.30
N LYS A 169 2.70 -24.50 -0.14
CA LYS A 169 1.74 -23.38 -0.02
C LYS A 169 2.34 -22.03 -0.45
N ILE A 170 3.67 -21.88 -0.43
CA ILE A 170 4.36 -20.61 -0.67
C ILE A 170 4.67 -20.45 -2.17
N LYS A 171 4.13 -19.39 -2.77
CA LYS A 171 4.34 -19.05 -4.19
C LYS A 171 5.01 -17.67 -4.30
N MET A 172 6.27 -17.65 -4.69
CA MET A 172 6.98 -16.40 -5.00
C MET A 172 6.45 -15.81 -6.30
N VAL A 173 5.74 -14.70 -6.23
CA VAL A 173 5.10 -14.08 -7.39
C VAL A 173 5.62 -12.68 -7.72
N GLY A 174 6.29 -12.03 -6.79
CA GLY A 174 6.63 -10.61 -6.87
C GLY A 174 5.52 -9.73 -6.29
N ASN A 175 5.63 -8.43 -6.50
CA ASN A 175 4.82 -7.43 -5.81
C ASN A 175 3.73 -6.85 -6.72
N VAL A 176 2.47 -7.10 -6.38
CA VAL A 176 1.30 -6.61 -7.15
C VAL A 176 1.15 -5.07 -7.09
N MET A 177 1.72 -4.40 -6.10
CA MET A 177 1.79 -2.92 -6.08
C MET A 177 2.60 -2.42 -7.27
N ILE A 178 3.67 -3.12 -7.62
CA ILE A 178 4.52 -2.76 -8.76
C ILE A 178 3.80 -3.01 -10.08
N ASP A 179 2.96 -4.04 -10.19
CA ASP A 179 2.13 -4.24 -11.38
C ASP A 179 1.22 -3.04 -11.63
N THR A 180 0.58 -2.54 -10.58
CA THR A 180 -0.28 -1.36 -10.66
C THR A 180 0.53 -0.11 -11.01
N LEU A 181 1.68 0.09 -10.38
CA LEU A 181 2.58 1.19 -10.70
C LEU A 181 3.01 1.16 -12.17
N VAL A 182 3.50 0.03 -12.66
CA VAL A 182 3.93 -0.16 -14.07
C VAL A 182 2.79 0.14 -15.05
N HIS A 183 1.57 -0.30 -14.72
CA HIS A 183 0.39 -0.06 -15.56
C HIS A 183 0.03 1.43 -15.67
N PHE A 184 0.08 2.17 -14.56
CA PHE A 184 -0.38 3.56 -14.52
C PHE A 184 0.73 4.59 -14.74
N LEU A 185 2.00 4.24 -14.59
CA LEU A 185 3.14 5.15 -14.73
C LEU A 185 3.19 5.89 -16.07
N PRO A 186 2.97 5.26 -17.25
CA PRO A 186 2.96 5.97 -18.52
C PRO A 186 1.89 7.07 -18.57
N LYS A 187 0.69 6.78 -18.05
CA LYS A 187 -0.41 7.75 -17.99
C LYS A 187 -0.11 8.90 -17.02
N ALA A 188 0.51 8.59 -15.89
CA ALA A 188 0.93 9.58 -14.91
C ALA A 188 2.01 10.53 -15.48
N LEU A 189 3.03 10.00 -16.17
CA LEU A 189 4.07 10.80 -16.81
C LEU A 189 3.54 11.64 -17.97
N THR A 190 2.54 11.15 -18.71
CA THR A 190 1.86 11.98 -19.72
C THR A 190 1.18 13.18 -19.07
N ARG A 191 0.49 12.99 -17.94
CA ARG A 191 -0.14 14.11 -17.18
C ARG A 191 0.91 15.11 -16.68
N TRP A 192 2.05 14.63 -16.23
CA TRP A 192 3.18 15.47 -15.84
C TRP A 192 3.67 16.34 -16.98
N ASN A 193 3.99 15.73 -18.12
CA ASN A 193 4.56 16.40 -19.28
C ASN A 193 3.65 17.47 -19.89
N VAL A 194 2.33 17.32 -19.78
CA VAL A 194 1.37 18.34 -20.25
C VAL A 194 1.01 19.38 -19.19
N GLY A 195 1.67 19.35 -18.01
CA GLY A 195 1.45 20.31 -16.94
C GLY A 195 0.09 20.23 -16.25
N THR A 196 -0.58 19.08 -16.32
CA THR A 196 -1.91 18.87 -15.72
C THR A 196 -1.87 18.41 -14.27
N VAL A 197 -0.69 18.16 -13.71
CA VAL A 197 -0.51 17.88 -12.29
C VAL A 197 -0.51 19.20 -11.52
N TYR A 198 -1.60 19.48 -10.82
CA TYR A 198 -1.80 20.74 -10.11
C TYR A 198 -1.09 20.75 -8.74
N ALA A 199 0.07 21.38 -8.68
CA ALA A 199 0.68 21.80 -7.44
C ALA A 199 0.61 23.34 -7.36
N ASN A 200 -0.30 23.88 -6.54
CA ASN A 200 -0.56 25.32 -6.38
C ASN A 200 0.72 26.19 -6.41
N GLY A 201 1.11 26.75 -7.57
CA GLY A 201 2.24 27.65 -7.71
C GLY A 201 3.63 26.99 -7.72
N PHE A 202 3.71 25.65 -7.72
CA PHE A 202 4.98 24.92 -7.78
C PHE A 202 5.46 24.79 -9.26
N HIS A 203 6.72 25.10 -9.52
CA HIS A 203 7.36 24.92 -10.84
C HIS A 203 7.99 23.55 -10.96
N TYR A 204 7.48 22.72 -11.85
CA TYR A 204 7.89 21.33 -12.06
C TYR A 204 9.30 21.13 -12.62
N GLU A 205 9.99 22.21 -13.01
CA GLU A 205 11.33 22.15 -13.62
C GLU A 205 12.46 22.11 -12.58
N GLN A 206 12.13 22.23 -11.31
CA GLN A 206 13.12 22.23 -10.22
C GLN A 206 13.14 20.90 -9.46
N ASP A 207 14.31 20.48 -9.02
CA ASP A 207 14.43 19.39 -8.03
C ASP A 207 13.61 19.72 -6.79
N TYR A 208 12.86 18.75 -6.26
CA TYR A 208 12.03 18.90 -5.06
C TYR A 208 12.01 17.64 -4.22
N ALA A 209 11.69 17.77 -2.94
CA ALA A 209 11.36 16.67 -2.05
C ALA A 209 9.85 16.48 -2.00
N LEU A 210 9.38 15.23 -2.09
CA LEU A 210 7.98 14.87 -1.87
C LEU A 210 7.80 14.35 -0.44
N VAL A 211 6.77 14.83 0.27
CA VAL A 211 6.47 14.40 1.64
C VAL A 211 5.08 13.76 1.71
N THR A 212 4.96 12.63 2.43
CA THR A 212 3.66 12.06 2.79
C THR A 212 3.69 11.45 4.18
N LEU A 213 2.77 11.87 5.06
CA LEU A 213 2.66 11.44 6.44
C LEU A 213 1.20 11.23 6.83
N HIS A 214 0.91 10.05 7.36
CA HIS A 214 -0.47 9.69 7.75
C HIS A 214 -0.52 8.70 8.93
N ARG A 215 0.60 8.11 9.37
CA ARG A 215 0.59 7.14 10.47
C ARG A 215 0.26 7.81 11.80
N PRO A 216 -0.62 7.19 12.61
CA PRO A 216 -1.00 7.72 13.92
C PRO A 216 0.19 8.06 14.82
N SER A 217 1.23 7.20 14.81
CA SER A 217 2.45 7.42 15.61
C SER A 217 3.19 8.73 15.30
N ASN A 218 3.05 9.25 14.09
CA ASN A 218 3.73 10.48 13.64
C ASN A 218 2.82 11.71 13.69
N VAL A 219 1.51 11.51 13.41
CA VAL A 219 0.59 12.65 13.24
C VAL A 219 -0.37 12.87 14.39
N ASP A 220 -0.63 11.88 15.26
CA ASP A 220 -1.57 12.03 16.37
C ASP A 220 -0.92 12.62 17.63
N ASP A 221 0.38 12.33 17.85
CA ASP A 221 1.12 12.97 18.92
C ASP A 221 1.56 14.39 18.53
N ARG A 222 1.19 15.37 19.37
CA ARG A 222 1.42 16.79 19.09
C ARG A 222 2.92 17.15 19.06
N ALA A 223 3.72 16.54 19.93
CA ALA A 223 5.15 16.81 20.02
C ALA A 223 5.85 16.23 18.79
N SER A 224 5.63 14.97 18.50
CA SER A 224 6.19 14.28 17.32
C SER A 224 5.86 15.02 16.02
N LEU A 225 4.58 15.40 15.82
CA LEU A 225 4.19 16.14 14.62
C LEU A 225 4.91 17.49 14.50
N LYS A 226 5.09 18.24 15.60
CA LYS A 226 5.83 19.51 15.57
C LYS A 226 7.29 19.32 15.22
N GLU A 227 7.95 18.31 15.79
CA GLU A 227 9.34 17.99 15.52
C GLU A 227 9.54 17.60 14.05
N ILE A 228 8.69 16.69 13.53
CA ILE A 228 8.73 16.28 12.13
C ILE A 228 8.51 17.47 11.20
N MET A 229 7.53 18.32 11.47
CA MET A 229 7.28 19.52 10.66
C MET A 229 8.42 20.55 10.74
N SER A 230 9.12 20.63 11.86
CA SER A 230 10.33 21.46 11.97
C SER A 230 11.45 20.94 11.07
N ALA A 231 11.69 19.63 11.07
CA ALA A 231 12.69 19.02 10.20
C ALA A 231 12.32 19.19 8.71
N ILE A 232 11.06 18.99 8.34
CA ILE A 232 10.58 19.25 6.98
C ILE A 232 10.77 20.72 6.58
N SER A 233 10.53 21.66 7.51
CA SER A 233 10.80 23.07 7.27
C SER A 233 12.30 23.37 7.07
N ASN A 234 13.18 22.68 7.78
CA ASN A 234 14.62 22.80 7.56
C ASN A 234 15.00 22.27 6.16
N VAL A 235 14.45 21.14 5.75
CA VAL A 235 14.64 20.59 4.39
C VAL A 235 14.20 21.58 3.32
N SER A 236 13.09 22.31 3.53
CA SER A 236 12.63 23.34 2.58
C SER A 236 13.58 24.56 2.45
N GLY A 237 14.60 24.61 3.27
CA GLY A 237 15.70 25.56 3.12
C GLY A 237 16.72 25.18 2.06
N TYR A 238 16.78 23.93 1.65
CA TYR A 238 17.72 23.41 0.65
C TYR A 238 17.08 23.29 -0.74
N LEU A 239 15.81 22.85 -0.81
CA LEU A 239 15.05 22.67 -2.06
C LEU A 239 13.55 22.77 -1.75
N PRO A 240 12.70 23.03 -2.78
CA PRO A 240 11.25 22.98 -2.62
C PRO A 240 10.76 21.66 -2.01
N VAL A 241 9.81 21.76 -1.10
CA VAL A 241 9.14 20.59 -0.50
C VAL A 241 7.67 20.59 -0.86
N VAL A 242 7.23 19.55 -1.55
CA VAL A 242 5.82 19.34 -1.91
C VAL A 242 5.20 18.35 -0.94
N PHE A 243 4.16 18.78 -0.22
CA PHE A 243 3.49 17.94 0.76
C PHE A 243 1.98 17.84 0.50
N PRO A 244 1.51 16.84 -0.26
CA PRO A 244 0.11 16.47 -0.34
C PRO A 244 -0.36 15.95 1.01
N VAL A 245 -1.11 16.78 1.74
CA VAL A 245 -1.48 16.52 3.14
C VAL A 245 -2.80 15.75 3.20
N HIS A 246 -2.76 14.58 3.83
CA HIS A 246 -3.97 13.82 4.12
C HIS A 246 -4.93 14.64 5.01
N PRO A 247 -6.28 14.58 4.80
CA PRO A 247 -7.25 15.38 5.56
C PRO A 247 -7.11 15.26 7.07
N ARG A 248 -6.79 14.06 7.58
CA ARG A 248 -6.50 13.83 9.00
C ARG A 248 -5.30 14.64 9.48
N THR A 249 -4.21 14.60 8.74
CA THR A 249 -2.96 15.31 9.05
C THR A 249 -3.19 16.82 8.98
N MET A 250 -3.94 17.30 7.99
CA MET A 250 -4.30 18.72 7.88
C MET A 250 -5.03 19.21 9.13
N LYS A 251 -6.05 18.50 9.60
CA LYS A 251 -6.74 18.83 10.85
C LYS A 251 -5.82 18.85 12.08
N ARG A 252 -4.78 18.02 12.09
CA ARG A 252 -3.77 18.03 13.18
C ARG A 252 -2.85 19.23 13.08
N LEU A 253 -2.39 19.59 11.89
CA LEU A 253 -1.58 20.80 11.66
C LEU A 253 -2.32 22.07 12.08
N GLU A 254 -3.61 22.18 11.77
CA GLU A 254 -4.47 23.29 12.24
C GLU A 254 -4.54 23.34 13.78
N ARG A 255 -4.72 22.19 14.44
CA ARG A 255 -4.80 22.10 15.92
C ARG A 255 -3.50 22.50 16.61
N ILE A 256 -2.35 22.21 16.04
CA ILE A 256 -1.05 22.64 16.57
C ILE A 256 -0.71 24.09 16.19
N ARG A 257 -1.58 24.76 15.43
CA ARG A 257 -1.37 26.11 14.87
C ARG A 257 -0.04 26.21 14.16
N TYR A 258 0.22 25.21 13.25
CA TYR A 258 1.46 25.20 12.48
C TYR A 258 1.57 26.49 11.65
N ASP A 259 2.66 27.20 11.84
CA ASP A 259 2.96 28.42 11.10
C ASP A 259 3.54 28.04 9.72
N LYS A 260 2.73 28.20 8.69
CA LYS A 260 3.10 27.87 7.31
C LYS A 260 4.23 28.75 6.75
N SER A 261 4.52 29.88 7.39
CA SER A 261 5.60 30.78 6.97
C SER A 261 7.00 30.33 7.43
N LYS A 262 7.08 29.32 8.29
CA LYS A 262 8.35 28.78 8.80
C LYS A 262 9.19 28.05 7.77
N GLY A 263 8.56 27.42 6.78
CA GLY A 263 9.27 26.78 5.67
C GLY A 263 9.53 27.80 4.56
N LYS A 264 10.78 27.95 4.11
CA LYS A 264 11.11 28.89 3.02
C LYS A 264 10.39 28.54 1.74
N ASP A 265 10.34 27.25 1.41
CA ASP A 265 9.74 26.73 0.17
C ASP A 265 8.97 25.43 0.45
N LEU A 266 8.01 25.49 1.38
CA LEU A 266 7.16 24.37 1.77
C LEU A 266 5.73 24.54 1.23
N HIS A 267 5.39 23.72 0.26
CA HIS A 267 4.08 23.70 -0.42
C HIS A 267 3.14 22.67 0.19
N LEU A 268 2.28 23.08 1.12
CA LEU A 268 1.21 22.25 1.65
C LEU A 268 0.01 22.27 0.70
N MET A 269 -0.36 21.13 0.15
CA MET A 269 -1.48 21.02 -0.77
C MET A 269 -2.51 20.00 -0.30
N ARG A 270 -3.66 19.95 -0.96
CA ARG A 270 -4.66 18.89 -0.72
C ARG A 270 -4.12 17.55 -1.20
N SER A 271 -4.63 16.46 -0.62
CA SER A 271 -4.36 15.11 -1.11
C SER A 271 -4.69 14.99 -2.59
N LEU A 272 -3.85 14.29 -3.32
CA LEU A 272 -3.93 14.10 -4.76
C LEU A 272 -4.52 12.74 -5.10
N GLY A 273 -5.02 12.59 -6.32
CA GLY A 273 -5.31 11.30 -6.93
C GLY A 273 -4.04 10.48 -7.16
N TYR A 274 -4.20 9.19 -7.43
CA TYR A 274 -3.06 8.27 -7.55
C TYR A 274 -2.13 8.63 -8.72
N LEU A 275 -2.69 8.94 -9.88
CA LEU A 275 -1.90 9.29 -11.07
C LEU A 275 -1.04 10.53 -10.84
N ASP A 276 -1.61 11.57 -10.25
CA ASP A 276 -0.89 12.81 -9.97
C ASP A 276 0.18 12.58 -8.89
N PHE A 277 -0.12 11.71 -7.88
CA PHE A 277 0.84 11.36 -6.85
C PHE A 277 2.01 10.53 -7.40
N ILE A 278 1.77 9.53 -8.27
CA ILE A 278 2.84 8.77 -8.93
C ILE A 278 3.71 9.70 -9.78
N ALA A 279 3.10 10.64 -10.51
CA ALA A 279 3.84 11.59 -11.33
C ALA A 279 4.81 12.44 -10.48
N LEU A 280 4.32 12.97 -9.35
CA LEU A 280 5.17 13.68 -8.38
C LEU A 280 6.25 12.77 -7.79
N GLN A 281 5.92 11.53 -7.45
CA GLN A 281 6.86 10.59 -6.86
C GLN A 281 7.98 10.20 -7.83
N ALA A 282 7.66 9.96 -9.09
CA ALA A 282 8.61 9.57 -10.11
C ALA A 282 9.61 10.69 -10.48
N ASN A 283 9.23 11.95 -10.28
CA ASN A 283 10.06 13.12 -10.61
C ASN A 283 10.68 13.79 -9.35
N ALA A 284 10.43 13.25 -8.16
CA ALA A 284 11.01 13.79 -6.93
C ALA A 284 12.51 13.49 -6.83
N LYS A 285 13.30 14.43 -6.29
CA LYS A 285 14.71 14.18 -5.94
C LYS A 285 14.83 13.11 -4.86
N PHE A 286 13.90 13.13 -3.90
CA PHE A 286 13.71 12.09 -2.88
C PHE A 286 12.32 12.20 -2.25
N VAL A 287 11.92 11.16 -1.54
CA VAL A 287 10.64 11.09 -0.83
C VAL A 287 10.86 10.92 0.66
N ILE A 288 10.15 11.69 1.49
CA ILE A 288 10.06 11.51 2.94
C ILE A 288 8.68 10.93 3.25
N THR A 289 8.63 9.75 3.90
CA THR A 289 7.35 9.07 4.09
C THR A 289 7.28 8.25 5.39
N ASP A 290 6.06 7.88 5.79
CA ASP A 290 5.79 6.83 6.77
C ASP A 290 4.94 5.68 6.19
N SER A 291 4.69 5.71 4.88
CA SER A 291 3.89 4.72 4.15
C SER A 291 4.71 3.51 3.72
N GLY A 292 4.17 2.29 3.92
CA GLY A 292 4.80 1.06 3.43
C GLY A 292 4.80 0.95 1.90
N GLY A 293 3.68 1.26 1.24
CA GLY A 293 3.58 1.19 -0.22
C GLY A 293 4.53 2.14 -0.94
N ILE A 294 4.73 3.34 -0.39
CA ILE A 294 5.68 4.32 -0.96
C ILE A 294 7.11 3.80 -0.95
N GLN A 295 7.53 3.05 0.07
CA GLN A 295 8.83 2.41 0.12
C GLN A 295 9.04 1.43 -1.05
N GLU A 296 7.98 0.73 -1.45
CA GLU A 296 7.99 -0.21 -2.57
C GLU A 296 8.03 0.52 -3.91
N GLU A 297 7.17 1.51 -4.10
CA GLU A 297 7.09 2.29 -5.33
C GLU A 297 8.37 3.08 -5.59
N THR A 298 8.92 3.76 -4.58
CA THR A 298 10.19 4.51 -4.71
C THR A 298 11.37 3.60 -5.01
N THR A 299 11.39 2.39 -4.44
CA THR A 299 12.40 1.38 -4.75
C THR A 299 12.36 0.99 -6.23
N PHE A 300 11.15 0.77 -6.79
CA PHE A 300 10.99 0.45 -8.20
C PHE A 300 11.35 1.63 -9.11
N LEU A 301 10.96 2.84 -8.74
CA LEU A 301 11.25 4.06 -9.49
C LEU A 301 12.72 4.51 -9.39
N GLY A 302 13.52 3.92 -8.50
CA GLY A 302 14.89 4.34 -8.25
C GLY A 302 15.02 5.64 -7.46
N VAL A 303 13.93 6.14 -6.88
CA VAL A 303 13.88 7.39 -6.11
C VAL A 303 14.33 7.14 -4.66
N PRO A 304 15.29 7.90 -4.10
CA PRO A 304 15.67 7.79 -2.71
C PRO A 304 14.47 8.00 -1.77
N CYS A 305 14.33 7.14 -0.76
CA CYS A 305 13.21 7.17 0.18
C CYS A 305 13.72 7.25 1.62
N LEU A 306 13.28 8.26 2.36
CA LEU A 306 13.59 8.46 3.77
C LEU A 306 12.34 8.16 4.61
N THR A 307 12.36 7.02 5.30
CA THR A 307 11.19 6.54 6.02
C THR A 307 11.25 6.93 7.50
N ILE A 308 10.28 7.75 7.94
CA ILE A 308 10.12 8.19 9.35
C ILE A 308 9.40 7.08 10.13
N ARG A 309 10.10 5.96 10.32
CA ARG A 309 9.66 4.79 11.10
C ARG A 309 10.87 4.09 11.72
N ASP A 310 10.67 3.48 12.88
CA ASP A 310 11.71 2.71 13.57
C ASP A 310 11.89 1.30 12.97
N ASN A 311 10.83 0.77 12.32
CA ASN A 311 10.81 -0.52 11.66
C ASN A 311 10.05 -0.47 10.34
N THR A 312 10.17 -1.54 9.54
CA THR A 312 9.37 -1.75 8.33
C THR A 312 9.03 -3.23 8.16
N GLU A 313 7.86 -3.50 7.64
CA GLU A 313 7.45 -4.82 7.19
C GLU A 313 8.02 -5.19 5.79
N ARG A 314 8.82 -4.29 5.21
CA ARG A 314 9.40 -4.41 3.86
C ARG A 314 10.93 -4.22 3.90
N PRO A 315 11.68 -5.07 4.65
CA PRO A 315 13.13 -4.92 4.80
C PRO A 315 13.87 -4.95 3.46
N ILE A 316 13.35 -5.66 2.46
CA ILE A 316 13.93 -5.71 1.12
C ILE A 316 14.09 -4.33 0.47
N THR A 317 13.20 -3.37 0.79
CA THR A 317 13.34 -1.99 0.31
C THR A 317 14.53 -1.26 0.94
N VAL A 318 14.92 -1.69 2.15
CA VAL A 318 16.09 -1.18 2.88
C VAL A 318 17.34 -1.92 2.44
N ASP A 319 17.30 -3.24 2.32
CA ASP A 319 18.48 -4.05 2.06
C ASP A 319 18.96 -3.95 0.60
N ILE A 320 18.02 -3.98 -0.34
CA ILE A 320 18.28 -3.95 -1.78
C ILE A 320 17.85 -2.60 -2.38
N GLY A 321 16.69 -2.08 -1.97
CA GLY A 321 16.07 -0.89 -2.56
C GLY A 321 16.67 0.45 -2.12
N THR A 322 15.95 1.51 -2.44
CA THR A 322 16.37 2.92 -2.23
C THR A 322 15.98 3.46 -0.85
N ASN A 323 15.31 2.65 -0.02
CA ASN A 323 14.76 3.10 1.26
C ASN A 323 15.83 3.16 2.36
N THR A 324 15.77 4.23 3.18
CA THR A 324 16.55 4.40 4.40
C THR A 324 15.58 4.66 5.56
N LEU A 325 15.62 3.81 6.59
CA LEU A 325 14.86 4.06 7.82
C LEU A 325 15.59 5.12 8.65
N VAL A 326 14.99 6.28 8.78
CA VAL A 326 15.55 7.38 9.60
C VAL A 326 14.97 7.40 11.02
N GLY A 327 13.90 6.62 11.26
CA GLY A 327 13.24 6.58 12.56
C GLY A 327 12.69 7.95 12.95
N ARG A 328 12.71 8.22 14.24
CA ARG A 328 12.42 9.56 14.81
C ARG A 328 13.65 10.42 15.00
N ASN A 329 14.80 9.99 14.47
CA ASN A 329 16.06 10.74 14.54
C ASN A 329 16.11 11.76 13.41
N LEU A 330 15.66 12.97 13.70
CA LEU A 330 15.59 14.07 12.72
C LEU A 330 16.97 14.58 12.30
N THR A 331 17.99 14.45 13.15
CA THR A 331 19.39 14.72 12.78
C THR A 331 19.87 13.75 11.70
N ARG A 332 19.45 12.47 11.80
CA ARG A 332 19.72 11.48 10.75
C ARG A 332 18.99 11.83 9.45
N LEU A 333 17.74 12.30 9.54
CA LEU A 333 16.99 12.76 8.36
C LEU A 333 17.77 13.85 7.62
N GLU A 334 18.22 14.89 8.31
CA GLU A 334 18.97 16.00 7.72
C GLU A 334 20.28 15.53 7.08
N LYS A 335 21.01 14.64 7.73
CA LYS A 335 22.23 14.04 7.18
C LYS A 335 21.98 13.24 5.90
N GLU A 336 20.92 12.43 5.87
CA GLU A 336 20.58 11.64 4.66
C GLU A 336 20.14 12.56 3.51
N VAL A 337 19.43 13.67 3.81
CA VAL A 337 19.09 14.69 2.82
C VAL A 337 20.37 15.32 2.24
N GLU A 338 21.34 15.70 3.08
CA GLU A 338 22.60 16.27 2.62
C GLU A 338 23.37 15.30 1.71
N LEU A 339 23.43 14.01 2.06
CA LEU A 339 24.04 12.98 1.23
C LEU A 339 23.35 12.86 -0.14
N ILE A 340 22.00 12.91 -0.18
CA ILE A 340 21.25 12.85 -1.45
C ILE A 340 21.54 14.08 -2.30
N LEU A 341 21.56 15.28 -1.71
CA LEU A 341 21.81 16.53 -2.43
C LEU A 341 23.23 16.64 -2.98
N THR A 342 24.17 15.89 -2.40
CA THR A 342 25.58 15.82 -2.86
C THR A 342 25.85 14.58 -3.72
N ASP A 343 24.82 13.89 -4.22
CA ASP A 343 24.90 12.65 -5.02
C ASP A 343 25.63 11.48 -4.32
N GLN A 344 25.75 11.54 -3.00
CA GLN A 344 26.33 10.49 -2.15
C GLN A 344 25.25 9.65 -1.44
N GLY A 345 23.97 9.90 -1.76
CA GLY A 345 22.84 9.16 -1.22
C GLY A 345 22.84 7.68 -1.62
N LYS A 346 22.08 6.92 -0.86
CA LYS A 346 21.92 5.48 -1.12
C LYS A 346 21.38 5.23 -2.53
N ARG A 347 22.06 4.34 -3.27
CA ARG A 347 21.60 3.80 -4.55
C ARG A 347 21.03 2.40 -4.31
N GLY A 348 19.80 2.16 -4.77
CA GLY A 348 19.15 0.87 -4.67
C GLY A 348 19.06 0.14 -5.99
N GLN A 349 18.55 -1.10 -5.91
CA GLN A 349 18.22 -1.94 -7.04
C GLN A 349 16.78 -2.40 -6.93
N ILE A 350 16.17 -2.77 -8.05
CA ILE A 350 14.83 -3.36 -8.09
C ILE A 350 14.93 -4.79 -7.56
N PRO A 351 14.16 -5.17 -6.51
CA PRO A 351 14.13 -6.53 -6.00
C PRO A 351 13.72 -7.56 -7.06
N PRO A 352 14.17 -8.82 -6.94
CA PRO A 352 13.78 -9.88 -7.87
C PRO A 352 12.26 -10.05 -7.97
N LEU A 353 11.75 -10.28 -9.18
CA LEU A 353 10.32 -10.43 -9.53
C LEU A 353 9.46 -9.17 -9.35
N TRP A 354 10.07 -8.01 -9.06
CA TRP A 354 9.36 -6.74 -9.10
C TRP A 354 9.39 -6.15 -10.53
N ASP A 355 8.76 -6.85 -11.45
CA ASP A 355 8.84 -6.62 -12.90
C ASP A 355 7.48 -6.27 -13.54
N GLY A 356 6.44 -6.02 -12.72
CA GLY A 356 5.10 -5.72 -13.19
C GLY A 356 4.32 -6.94 -13.69
N LYS A 357 4.70 -8.17 -13.29
CA LYS A 357 4.08 -9.43 -13.75
C LYS A 357 3.64 -10.34 -12.60
N ALA A 358 3.51 -9.81 -11.39
CA ALA A 358 3.10 -10.59 -10.22
C ALA A 358 1.65 -11.11 -10.38
N SER A 359 0.74 -10.28 -10.87
CA SER A 359 -0.65 -10.66 -11.14
C SER A 359 -0.77 -11.81 -12.13
N GLN A 360 0.02 -11.81 -13.20
CA GLN A 360 0.06 -12.90 -14.18
C GLN A 360 0.53 -14.22 -13.55
N ARG A 361 1.54 -14.15 -12.66
CA ARG A 361 2.03 -15.33 -11.92
C ARG A 361 0.99 -15.86 -10.93
N ILE A 362 0.22 -14.97 -10.28
CA ILE A 362 -0.90 -15.35 -9.40
C ILE A 362 -1.96 -16.10 -10.21
N VAL A 363 -2.41 -15.52 -11.33
CA VAL A 363 -3.43 -16.14 -12.21
C VAL A 363 -2.96 -17.51 -12.72
N GLN A 364 -1.71 -17.62 -13.15
CA GLN A 364 -1.15 -18.90 -13.59
C GLN A 364 -1.08 -19.93 -12.45
N ALA A 365 -0.72 -19.52 -11.24
CA ALA A 365 -0.67 -20.41 -10.08
C ALA A 365 -2.06 -20.91 -9.68
N LEU A 366 -3.10 -20.06 -9.75
CA LEU A 366 -4.49 -20.44 -9.49
C LEU A 366 -5.00 -21.44 -10.53
N ARG A 367 -4.71 -21.24 -11.81
CA ARG A 367 -5.07 -22.20 -12.87
C ARG A 367 -4.47 -23.59 -12.67
N ASN A 368 -3.27 -23.67 -12.14
CA ASN A 368 -2.58 -24.95 -11.94
C ASN A 368 -3.10 -25.73 -10.71
N GLN A 369 -4.03 -25.16 -9.95
CA GLN A 369 -4.63 -25.81 -8.77
C GLN A 369 -6.07 -26.28 -8.99
N ALA A 370 -6.70 -25.87 -10.07
CA ALA A 370 -7.99 -26.35 -10.55
C ALA A 370 -7.80 -27.58 -11.43
#